data_e4b6df81cfec3053148f91e6f681e7d1
#
_entry.id   e4b6df81cfec3053148f91e6f681e7d1
#
_cell.length_a   1.000
_cell.length_b   1.000
_cell.length_c   1.000
_cell.angle_alpha   90.00
_cell.angle_beta   90.00
_cell.angle_gamma   90.00
#
_symmetry.space_group_name_H-M   'P 1'
#
loop_
_entity.id
_entity.type
_entity.pdbx_description
1 polymer ?
#
loop_
_entity_poly.entity_id
_entity_poly.type
_entity_poly.pdbx_seq_one_letter_code
_entity_poly.pdbx_strand_id
1 'polypeptide(L)'
;MACSNIISRAWNQFFFTGFSGESLGLLRMYIGCGLLFFHTYQFATVLSLNPIGAMHYFIAPIWYFKLLGIQYHVPALSFGMYAILMGATVSMILGKNTRTSVLVVILCVFYLKGVRDSFAGDVHHREIIPMQILFLFLLSKCGEVHSRDARQRHISEGVQEWQASW
;
A
#
# COMPACT_ATOMS: atom_id res chain seq x y z
N MET A 1 -32.49 7.21 21.25
CA MET A 1 -31.09 7.68 21.31
C MET A 1 -30.12 6.68 21.99
N ALA A 2 -30.51 5.77 22.88
CA ALA A 2 -29.63 4.83 23.56
C ALA A 2 -29.05 3.70 22.66
N CYS A 3 -29.80 3.24 21.66
CA CYS A 3 -29.41 2.09 20.83
C CYS A 3 -28.22 2.41 19.88
N SER A 4 -28.13 3.65 19.39
CA SER A 4 -27.00 4.05 18.51
C SER A 4 -25.67 4.06 19.25
N ASN A 5 -25.67 4.35 20.54
CA ASN A 5 -24.48 4.36 21.38
C ASN A 5 -23.96 2.95 21.70
N ILE A 6 -24.84 1.95 21.76
CA ILE A 6 -24.46 0.55 22.03
C ILE A 6 -23.78 -0.06 20.80
N ILE A 7 -24.33 0.17 19.62
CA ILE A 7 -23.77 -0.31 18.35
C ILE A 7 -22.43 0.36 18.08
N SER A 8 -22.32 1.65 18.29
CA SER A 8 -21.06 2.40 18.10
C SER A 8 -19.98 1.98 19.12
N ARG A 9 -20.36 1.69 20.36
CA ARG A 9 -19.43 1.15 21.38
C ARG A 9 -18.98 -0.26 21.04
N ALA A 10 -19.90 -1.17 20.66
CA ALA A 10 -19.56 -2.53 20.25
C ALA A 10 -18.66 -2.52 18.99
N TRP A 11 -18.96 -1.67 18.02
CA TRP A 11 -18.13 -1.47 16.83
C TRP A 11 -16.72 -0.99 17.18
N ASN A 12 -16.62 0.05 18.01
CA ASN A 12 -15.33 0.58 18.44
C ASN A 12 -14.54 -0.45 19.26
N GLN A 13 -15.23 -1.22 20.11
CA GLN A 13 -14.62 -2.27 20.91
C GLN A 13 -14.11 -3.43 20.06
N PHE A 14 -14.85 -3.86 19.05
CA PHE A 14 -14.45 -4.93 18.16
C PHE A 14 -13.30 -4.54 17.23
N PHE A 15 -13.32 -3.34 16.65
CA PHE A 15 -12.35 -2.93 15.65
C PHE A 15 -11.15 -2.15 16.21
N PHE A 16 -11.25 -1.51 17.38
CA PHE A 16 -10.24 -0.55 17.83
C PHE A 16 -9.65 -0.82 19.23
N THR A 17 -10.22 -1.70 20.03
CA THR A 17 -9.71 -2.00 21.39
C THR A 17 -8.82 -3.21 21.52
N GLY A 18 -8.68 -4.03 20.46
CA GLY A 18 -7.95 -5.30 20.52
C GLY A 18 -6.56 -5.30 19.89
N PHE A 19 -6.20 -4.29 19.11
CA PHE A 19 -4.90 -4.27 18.44
C PHE A 19 -3.94 -3.30 19.12
N SER A 20 -2.91 -3.84 19.76
CA SER A 20 -1.80 -3.02 20.22
C SER A 20 -1.09 -2.40 19.00
N GLY A 21 -0.55 -1.19 19.14
CA GLY A 21 0.23 -0.58 18.07
C GLY A 21 1.39 -1.47 17.61
N GLU A 22 1.91 -2.31 18.50
CA GLU A 22 2.94 -3.32 18.20
C GLU A 22 2.44 -4.37 17.19
N SER A 23 1.26 -4.93 17.40
CA SER A 23 0.66 -5.91 16.49
C SER A 23 0.45 -5.33 15.09
N LEU A 24 -0.03 -4.08 15.01
CA LEU A 24 -0.19 -3.38 13.73
C LEU A 24 1.15 -3.08 13.05
N GLY A 25 2.18 -2.71 13.80
CA GLY A 25 3.53 -2.50 13.29
C GLY A 25 4.14 -3.78 12.71
N LEU A 26 4.02 -4.90 13.42
CA LEU A 26 4.46 -6.22 12.95
C LEU A 26 3.67 -6.68 11.73
N LEU A 27 2.34 -6.56 11.75
CA LEU A 27 1.49 -6.93 10.62
C LEU A 27 1.87 -6.14 9.35
N ARG A 28 2.15 -4.83 9.48
CA ARG A 28 2.66 -4.02 8.37
C ARG A 28 3.95 -4.58 7.79
N MET A 29 4.90 -4.99 8.65
CA MET A 29 6.18 -5.57 8.20
C MET A 29 5.94 -6.90 7.47
N TYR A 30 5.13 -7.79 8.01
CA TYR A 30 4.80 -9.07 7.37
C TYR A 30 4.12 -8.89 6.02
N ILE A 31 3.09 -8.05 5.95
CA ILE A 31 2.39 -7.75 4.69
C ILE A 31 3.35 -7.07 3.69
N GLY A 32 4.18 -6.14 4.15
CA GLY A 32 5.18 -5.49 3.31
C GLY A 32 6.20 -6.48 2.72
N CYS A 33 6.71 -7.41 3.51
CA CYS A 33 7.62 -8.47 3.03
C CYS A 33 6.91 -9.40 2.05
N GLY A 34 5.67 -9.79 2.32
CA GLY A 34 4.86 -10.61 1.42
C GLY A 34 4.62 -9.92 0.08
N LEU A 35 4.27 -8.64 0.09
CA LEU A 35 4.09 -7.83 -1.13
C LEU A 35 5.41 -7.68 -1.90
N LEU A 36 6.52 -7.43 -1.20
CA LEU A 36 7.84 -7.32 -1.83
C LEU A 36 8.21 -8.62 -2.57
N PHE A 37 8.04 -9.76 -1.91
CA PHE A 37 8.29 -11.07 -2.52
C PHE A 37 7.37 -11.33 -3.71
N PHE A 38 6.08 -11.08 -3.56
CA PHE A 38 5.08 -11.29 -4.61
C PHE A 38 5.37 -10.42 -5.85
N HIS A 39 5.65 -9.14 -5.66
CA HIS A 39 5.95 -8.24 -6.77
C HIS A 39 7.30 -8.53 -7.41
N THR A 40 8.32 -8.95 -6.64
CA THR A 40 9.59 -9.39 -7.23
C THR A 40 9.41 -10.59 -8.14
N TYR A 41 8.59 -11.57 -7.74
CA TYR A 41 8.24 -12.70 -8.57
C TYR A 41 7.46 -12.30 -9.83
N GLN A 42 6.48 -11.42 -9.70
CA GLN A 42 5.70 -10.92 -10.85
C GLN A 42 6.53 -10.07 -11.79
N PHE A 43 7.51 -9.33 -11.32
CA PHE A 43 8.39 -8.50 -12.15
C PHE A 43 9.13 -9.32 -13.19
N ALA A 44 9.65 -10.48 -12.84
CA ALA A 44 10.30 -11.39 -13.78
C ALA A 44 9.35 -11.82 -14.92
N THR A 45 8.08 -12.07 -14.60
CA THR A 45 7.06 -12.42 -15.59
C THR A 45 6.72 -11.25 -16.51
N VAL A 46 6.59 -10.05 -15.96
CA VAL A 46 6.29 -8.83 -16.74
C VAL A 46 7.45 -8.49 -17.68
N LEU A 47 8.70 -8.65 -17.23
CA LEU A 47 9.88 -8.42 -18.08
C LEU A 47 9.91 -9.34 -19.30
N SER A 48 9.53 -10.60 -19.12
CA SER A 48 9.53 -11.58 -20.20
C SER A 48 8.43 -11.35 -21.24
N LEU A 49 7.34 -10.67 -20.85
CA LEU A 49 6.16 -10.47 -21.72
C LEU A 49 6.15 -9.13 -22.45
N ASN A 50 6.96 -8.16 -22.02
CA ASN A 50 6.92 -6.79 -22.55
C ASN A 50 8.31 -6.33 -23.01
N PRO A 51 8.64 -6.43 -24.30
CA PRO A 51 9.84 -5.82 -24.83
C PRO A 51 9.79 -4.29 -24.63
N ILE A 52 10.83 -3.75 -24.02
CA ILE A 52 10.95 -2.31 -23.74
C ILE A 52 10.90 -1.54 -25.07
N GLY A 53 9.93 -0.65 -25.23
CA GLY A 53 9.86 0.27 -26.36
C GLY A 53 8.63 0.10 -27.28
N ALA A 54 7.82 -0.93 -27.15
CA ALA A 54 6.60 -1.08 -27.93
C ALA A 54 5.38 -0.57 -27.19
N MET A 55 4.53 0.23 -27.83
CA MET A 55 3.20 0.54 -27.32
C MET A 55 2.25 -0.61 -27.66
N HIS A 56 1.53 -1.09 -26.67
CA HIS A 56 0.53 -2.14 -26.86
C HIS A 56 -0.86 -1.64 -26.48
N TYR A 57 -1.82 -1.84 -27.36
CA TYR A 57 -3.23 -1.58 -27.06
C TYR A 57 -3.76 -2.65 -26.12
N PHE A 58 -4.60 -2.24 -25.18
CA PHE A 58 -5.30 -3.16 -24.30
C PHE A 58 -6.37 -3.97 -25.09
N ILE A 59 -6.49 -5.25 -24.76
CA ILE A 59 -7.54 -6.11 -25.30
C ILE A 59 -8.91 -5.63 -24.79
N ALA A 60 -9.02 -5.39 -23.49
CA ALA A 60 -10.21 -4.85 -22.84
C ALA A 60 -9.81 -3.92 -21.69
N PRO A 61 -9.66 -2.59 -21.94
CA PRO A 61 -9.34 -1.66 -20.87
C PRO A 61 -10.37 -1.75 -19.74
N ILE A 62 -9.91 -1.86 -18.49
CA ILE A 62 -10.80 -1.91 -17.35
C ILE A 62 -11.53 -0.58 -17.16
N TRP A 63 -12.62 -0.58 -16.41
CA TRP A 63 -13.55 0.56 -16.34
C TRP A 63 -12.92 1.90 -15.98
N TYR A 64 -11.96 1.93 -15.03
CA TYR A 64 -11.30 3.19 -14.67
C TYR A 64 -10.25 3.66 -15.71
N PHE A 65 -9.64 2.75 -16.46
CA PHE A 65 -8.81 3.14 -17.59
C PHE A 65 -9.65 3.72 -18.74
N LYS A 66 -10.85 3.15 -18.97
CA LYS A 66 -11.82 3.73 -19.92
C LYS A 66 -12.23 5.14 -19.49
N LEU A 67 -12.50 5.34 -18.20
CA LEU A 67 -12.86 6.63 -17.64
C LEU A 67 -11.73 7.68 -17.80
N LEU A 68 -10.48 7.26 -17.65
CA LEU A 68 -9.29 8.09 -17.81
C LEU A 68 -8.80 8.22 -19.26
N GLY A 69 -9.46 7.58 -20.23
CA GLY A 69 -9.06 7.58 -21.64
C GLY A 69 -7.78 6.80 -21.94
N ILE A 70 -7.35 5.92 -21.03
CA ILE A 70 -6.13 5.12 -21.18
C ILE A 70 -6.45 3.87 -22.01
N GLN A 71 -6.02 3.88 -23.27
CA GLN A 71 -6.32 2.80 -24.22
C GLN A 71 -5.11 1.92 -24.58
N TYR A 72 -3.92 2.36 -24.21
CA TYR A 72 -2.68 1.69 -24.55
C TYR A 72 -1.71 1.66 -23.36
N HIS A 73 -0.86 0.67 -23.39
CA HIS A 73 0.19 0.47 -22.39
C HIS A 73 1.53 1.06 -22.86
N VAL A 74 2.19 1.78 -21.97
CA VAL A 74 3.57 2.26 -22.15
C VAL A 74 4.49 1.47 -21.23
N PRO A 75 5.32 0.55 -21.76
CA PRO A 75 6.18 -0.31 -20.92
C PRO A 75 7.09 0.48 -19.99
N ALA A 76 7.70 1.56 -20.48
CA ALA A 76 8.57 2.42 -19.67
C ALA A 76 7.86 2.98 -18.42
N LEU A 77 6.56 3.33 -18.54
CA LEU A 77 5.75 3.80 -17.41
C LEU A 77 5.55 2.68 -16.38
N SER A 78 5.25 1.46 -16.83
CA SER A 78 5.10 0.30 -15.93
C SER A 78 6.40 -0.04 -15.21
N PHE A 79 7.55 0.03 -15.87
CA PHE A 79 8.84 -0.15 -15.20
C PHE A 79 9.07 0.93 -14.14
N GLY A 80 8.79 2.20 -14.45
CA GLY A 80 8.87 3.29 -13.49
C GLY A 80 7.95 3.05 -12.29
N MET A 81 6.71 2.64 -12.53
CA MET A 81 5.74 2.31 -11.46
C MET A 81 6.19 1.11 -10.61
N TYR A 82 6.81 0.09 -11.21
CA TYR A 82 7.42 -1.01 -10.45
C TYR A 82 8.57 -0.54 -9.56
N ALA A 83 9.47 0.29 -10.09
CA ALA A 83 10.58 0.82 -9.30
C ALA A 83 10.07 1.64 -8.09
N ILE A 84 9.06 2.49 -8.32
CA ILE A 84 8.40 3.27 -7.27
C ILE A 84 7.72 2.34 -6.26
N LEU A 85 7.00 1.31 -6.73
CA LEU A 85 6.35 0.32 -5.90
C LEU A 85 7.34 -0.38 -4.96
N MET A 86 8.47 -0.85 -5.49
CA MET A 86 9.50 -1.52 -4.69
C MET A 86 10.09 -0.58 -3.63
N GLY A 87 10.45 0.65 -4.02
CA GLY A 87 10.96 1.66 -3.09
C GLY A 87 9.94 2.03 -2.00
N ALA A 88 8.68 2.23 -2.38
CA ALA A 88 7.60 2.53 -1.45
C ALA A 88 7.30 1.35 -0.50
N THR A 89 7.34 0.11 -1.00
CA THR A 89 7.15 -1.08 -0.17
C THR A 89 8.28 -1.24 0.86
N VAL A 90 9.53 -1.03 0.47
CA VAL A 90 10.66 -1.01 1.40
C VAL A 90 10.50 0.11 2.43
N SER A 91 10.12 1.32 2.02
CA SER A 91 9.84 2.44 2.93
C SER A 91 8.71 2.12 3.90
N MET A 92 7.65 1.45 3.44
CA MET A 92 6.54 0.97 4.26
C MET A 92 7.01 -0.05 5.30
N ILE A 93 7.86 -1.02 4.93
CA ILE A 93 8.44 -2.01 5.85
C ILE A 93 9.27 -1.31 6.93
N LEU A 94 10.14 -0.40 6.54
CA LEU A 94 10.99 0.36 7.46
C LEU A 94 10.20 1.38 8.31
N GLY A 95 8.97 1.66 7.95
CA GLY A 95 8.12 2.64 8.62
C GLY A 95 8.63 4.08 8.45
N LYS A 96 9.17 4.42 7.29
CA LYS A 96 9.55 5.79 6.92
C LYS A 96 8.42 6.43 6.13
N ASN A 97 7.88 7.55 6.63
CA ASN A 97 6.71 8.21 6.04
C ASN A 97 5.58 7.20 5.76
N THR A 98 5.23 6.41 6.77
CA THR A 98 4.42 5.19 6.63
C THR A 98 3.13 5.42 5.84
N ARG A 99 2.38 6.48 6.14
CA ARG A 99 1.12 6.78 5.44
C ARG A 99 1.32 7.08 3.96
N THR A 100 2.32 7.91 3.64
CA THR A 100 2.65 8.24 2.26
C THR A 100 3.13 7.02 1.49
N SER A 101 3.98 6.19 2.11
CA SER A 101 4.47 4.95 1.50
C SER A 101 3.33 3.98 1.20
N VAL A 102 2.40 3.77 2.14
CA VAL A 102 1.21 2.94 1.92
C VAL A 102 0.34 3.48 0.79
N LEU A 103 0.10 4.79 0.75
CA LEU A 103 -0.68 5.41 -0.33
C LEU A 103 -0.02 5.20 -1.70
N VAL A 104 1.30 5.41 -1.79
CA VAL A 104 2.05 5.18 -3.04
C VAL A 104 1.98 3.71 -3.46
N VAL A 105 2.13 2.77 -2.51
CA VAL A 105 1.97 1.33 -2.79
C VAL A 105 0.58 1.04 -3.37
N ILE A 106 -0.48 1.56 -2.76
CA ILE A 106 -1.87 1.38 -3.24
C ILE A 106 -2.00 1.89 -4.70
N LEU A 107 -1.54 3.11 -4.98
CA LEU A 107 -1.65 3.70 -6.31
C LEU A 107 -0.87 2.91 -7.37
N CYS A 108 0.36 2.48 -7.04
CA CYS A 108 1.18 1.67 -7.94
C CYS A 108 0.55 0.29 -8.20
N VAL A 109 0.09 -0.39 -7.15
CA VAL A 109 -0.58 -1.70 -7.29
C VAL A 109 -1.85 -1.56 -8.12
N PHE A 110 -2.65 -0.52 -7.87
CA PHE A 110 -3.89 -0.26 -8.61
C PHE A 110 -3.62 -0.05 -10.11
N TYR A 111 -2.59 0.74 -10.45
CA TYR A 111 -2.18 0.95 -11.85
C TYR A 111 -1.69 -0.35 -12.50
N LEU A 112 -0.72 -1.04 -11.88
CA LEU A 112 -0.12 -2.25 -12.45
C LEU A 112 -1.13 -3.40 -12.58
N LYS A 113 -2.05 -3.52 -11.61
CA LYS A 113 -3.19 -4.43 -11.70
C LYS A 113 -4.07 -4.08 -12.88
N GLY A 114 -4.38 -2.80 -13.06
CA GLY A 114 -5.18 -2.31 -14.18
C GLY A 114 -4.58 -2.64 -15.53
N VAL A 115 -3.27 -2.47 -15.68
CA VAL A 115 -2.54 -2.85 -16.89
C VAL A 115 -2.69 -4.35 -17.16
N ARG A 116 -2.42 -5.17 -16.15
CA ARG A 116 -2.49 -6.63 -16.29
C ARG A 116 -3.89 -7.12 -16.64
N ASP A 117 -4.90 -6.67 -15.90
CA ASP A 117 -6.29 -7.08 -16.11
C ASP A 117 -6.81 -6.59 -17.48
N SER A 118 -6.36 -5.42 -17.94
CA SER A 118 -6.69 -4.91 -19.27
C SER A 118 -6.10 -5.74 -20.42
N PHE A 119 -4.94 -6.36 -20.20
CA PHE A 119 -4.39 -7.33 -21.18
C PHE A 119 -5.03 -8.70 -21.08
N ALA A 120 -5.37 -9.14 -19.86
CA ALA A 120 -6.04 -10.43 -19.67
C ALA A 120 -7.49 -10.43 -20.18
N GLY A 121 -8.11 -9.24 -20.27
CA GLY A 121 -9.53 -9.11 -20.60
C GLY A 121 -10.46 -9.59 -19.48
N ASP A 122 -9.92 -9.90 -18.31
CA ASP A 122 -10.66 -10.39 -17.15
C ASP A 122 -10.12 -9.77 -15.86
N VAL A 123 -11.00 -9.58 -14.87
CA VAL A 123 -10.66 -8.98 -13.58
C VAL A 123 -10.32 -10.06 -12.57
N HIS A 124 -9.05 -10.15 -12.20
CA HIS A 124 -8.60 -11.12 -11.22
C HIS A 124 -8.84 -10.60 -9.78
N HIS A 125 -9.65 -11.34 -9.02
CA HIS A 125 -10.05 -10.94 -7.66
C HIS A 125 -8.99 -11.22 -6.57
N ARG A 126 -7.97 -12.03 -6.85
CA ARG A 126 -6.96 -12.47 -5.86
C ARG A 126 -6.18 -11.33 -5.18
N GLU A 127 -6.10 -10.17 -5.79
CA GLU A 127 -5.39 -9.01 -5.24
C GLU A 127 -6.30 -8.03 -4.47
N ILE A 128 -7.59 -8.31 -4.40
CA ILE A 128 -8.54 -7.47 -3.67
C ILE A 128 -8.22 -7.48 -2.17
N ILE A 129 -7.92 -8.65 -1.61
CA ILE A 129 -7.62 -8.80 -0.17
C ILE A 129 -6.39 -8.00 0.25
N PRO A 130 -5.22 -8.11 -0.41
CA PRO A 130 -4.06 -7.27 -0.12
C PRO A 130 -4.37 -5.77 -0.22
N MET A 131 -5.16 -5.35 -1.21
CA MET A 131 -5.55 -3.95 -1.36
C MET A 131 -6.41 -3.46 -0.18
N GLN A 132 -7.38 -4.25 0.27
CA GLN A 132 -8.19 -3.92 1.44
C GLN A 132 -7.33 -3.76 2.70
N ILE A 133 -6.36 -4.64 2.91
CA ILE A 133 -5.42 -4.54 4.04
C ILE A 133 -4.60 -3.24 3.95
N LEU A 134 -4.11 -2.88 2.77
CA LEU A 134 -3.38 -1.62 2.56
C LEU A 134 -4.25 -0.39 2.86
N PHE A 135 -5.54 -0.40 2.48
CA PHE A 135 -6.48 0.67 2.85
C PHE A 135 -6.68 0.76 4.36
N LEU A 136 -6.79 -0.39 5.05
CA LEU A 136 -6.85 -0.41 6.51
C LEU A 136 -5.57 0.17 7.14
N PHE A 137 -4.39 -0.14 6.60
CA PHE A 137 -3.14 0.46 7.07
C PHE A 137 -3.09 1.97 6.86
N LEU A 138 -3.61 2.46 5.74
CA LEU A 138 -3.68 3.90 5.48
C LEU A 138 -4.51 4.65 6.54
N LEU A 139 -5.61 4.04 6.98
CA LEU A 139 -6.51 4.60 7.98
C LEU A 139 -6.06 4.33 9.43
N SER A 140 -5.19 3.34 9.65
CA SER A 140 -4.76 2.91 10.97
C SER A 140 -3.53 3.69 11.45
N LYS A 141 -3.21 3.48 12.73
CA LYS A 141 -1.99 4.00 13.36
C LYS A 141 -0.78 3.06 13.22
N CYS A 142 -0.69 2.32 12.13
CA CYS A 142 0.35 1.31 11.90
C CYS A 142 1.79 1.87 11.82
N GLY A 143 1.95 3.19 11.74
CA GLY A 143 3.23 3.89 11.76
C GLY A 143 3.69 4.37 13.15
N GLU A 144 2.91 4.16 14.22
CA GLU A 144 3.23 4.67 15.56
C GLU A 144 4.23 3.80 16.32
N VAL A 145 4.33 2.51 15.99
CA VAL A 145 5.22 1.55 16.65
C VAL A 145 6.04 0.78 15.63
N HIS A 146 7.23 0.33 16.01
CA HIS A 146 8.19 -0.37 15.13
C HIS A 146 8.46 0.35 13.80
N SER A 147 8.57 1.68 13.84
CA SER A 147 8.82 2.50 12.66
C SER A 147 9.94 3.51 12.90
N ARG A 148 10.59 3.94 11.83
CA ARG A 148 11.53 5.06 11.89
C ARG A 148 10.84 6.36 12.30
N ASP A 149 9.59 6.54 11.89
CA ASP A 149 8.77 7.70 12.23
C ASP A 149 8.49 7.76 13.74
N ALA A 150 8.25 6.62 14.39
CA ALA A 150 8.07 6.53 15.84
C ALA A 150 9.37 6.84 16.57
N ARG A 151 10.49 6.28 16.12
CA ARG A 151 11.79 6.52 16.73
C ARG A 151 12.21 7.98 16.65
N GLN A 152 11.96 8.66 15.54
CA GLN A 152 12.25 10.08 15.38
C GLN A 152 11.40 10.94 16.33
N ARG A 153 10.11 10.61 16.51
CA ARG A 153 9.24 11.31 17.46
C ARG A 153 9.75 11.21 18.90
N HIS A 154 10.07 10.00 19.36
CA HIS A 154 10.62 9.80 20.70
C HIS A 154 11.93 10.57 20.93
N ILE A 155 12.81 10.64 19.93
CA ILE A 155 14.04 11.41 20.02
C ILE A 155 13.72 12.91 20.14
N SER A 156 12.76 13.42 19.35
CA SER A 156 12.40 14.85 19.39
C SER A 156 11.69 15.24 20.69
N GLU A 157 10.84 14.37 21.22
CA GLU A 157 10.18 14.57 22.51
C GLU A 157 11.19 14.56 23.66
N GLY A 158 12.12 13.62 23.69
CA GLY A 158 13.19 13.57 24.69
C GLY A 158 14.11 14.78 24.64
N VAL A 159 14.40 15.32 23.46
CA VAL A 159 15.19 16.58 23.31
C VAL A 159 14.41 17.77 23.84
N GLN A 160 13.10 17.86 23.60
CA GLN A 160 12.26 18.94 24.12
C GLN A 160 12.13 18.89 25.66
N GLU A 161 11.94 17.71 26.25
CA GLU A 161 11.94 17.55 27.71
C GLU A 161 13.26 17.96 28.31
N TRP A 162 14.38 17.62 27.71
CA TRP A 162 15.70 18.02 28.15
C TRP A 162 15.91 19.54 28.08
N GLN A 163 15.44 20.18 27.00
CA GLN A 163 15.50 21.66 26.87
C GLN A 163 14.57 22.40 27.84
N ALA A 164 13.42 21.80 28.19
CA ALA A 164 12.49 22.39 29.14
C ALA A 164 12.93 22.25 30.61
N SER A 165 13.90 21.37 30.87
CA SER A 165 14.44 21.12 32.21
C SER A 165 15.59 22.07 32.60
N TRP A 166 16.01 22.99 31.75
CA TRP A 166 16.99 24.06 31.98
C TRP A 166 16.32 25.43 32.00
#